data_0cc440b276b4559c6a4b6621ec795375
#
_entry.id   0cc440b276b4559c6a4b6621ec795375
#
_cell.length_a   1.000
_cell.length_b   1.000
_cell.length_c   1.000
_cell.angle_alpha   90.00
_cell.angle_beta   90.00
_cell.angle_gamma   90.00
#
_symmetry.space_group_name_H-M   'P 1'
#
loop_
_entity.id
_entity.type
_entity.pdbx_description
1 polymer ?
#
loop_
_entity_poly.entity_id
_entity_poly.type
_entity_poly.pdbx_seq_one_letter_code
_entity_poly.pdbx_strand_id
1 'polypeptide(L)'
;MSPERRILVWMCVLVAINQLGFGAIMPSLAIYAKSFGVTSFAIGLAVAIYGLARFCVALPSGQMADRLGRRPTIAIGGLISGIGNLWCAVATSYPEFIAARFVAGAGAGLIVTTGQVVLADITTPETRGRTISIYQGVFIFAVGIGPFPGGLLAEHFGLTAPFTAYGIAALLVGGVAWFAVSETRDLGAKRPAGGAGKPSFAAQMHLMTGQRGFLLVA
;
A
#
# COMPACT_ATOMS: atom_id res chain seq x y z
N MET A 1 8.57 26.23 -1.66
CA MET A 1 8.84 24.79 -1.49
C MET A 1 9.12 24.20 -2.86
N SER A 2 10.25 23.47 -3.03
CA SER A 2 10.57 22.87 -4.32
C SER A 2 9.48 21.85 -4.74
N PRO A 3 9.25 21.64 -6.05
CA PRO A 3 8.25 20.68 -6.53
C PRO A 3 8.46 19.27 -5.95
N GLU A 4 9.70 18.80 -5.85
CA GLU A 4 10.06 17.50 -5.30
C GLU A 4 9.67 17.37 -3.82
N ARG A 5 9.94 18.42 -3.01
CA ARG A 5 9.56 18.44 -1.60
C ARG A 5 8.05 18.44 -1.42
N ARG A 6 7.31 19.09 -2.30
CA ARG A 6 5.83 19.06 -2.29
C ARG A 6 5.31 17.66 -2.57
N ILE A 7 5.87 16.97 -3.58
CA ILE A 7 5.51 15.59 -3.92
C ILE A 7 5.83 14.65 -2.75
N LEU A 8 7.03 14.77 -2.15
CA LEU A 8 7.40 13.97 -0.97
C LEU A 8 6.40 14.13 0.18
N VAL A 9 5.99 15.37 0.50
CA VAL A 9 5.02 15.63 1.56
C VAL A 9 3.70 14.93 1.26
N TRP A 10 3.19 15.03 0.03
CA TRP A 10 1.97 14.32 -0.35
C TRP A 10 2.12 12.79 -0.26
N MET A 11 3.25 12.23 -0.69
CA MET A 11 3.51 10.80 -0.54
C MET A 11 3.55 10.37 0.93
N CYS A 12 4.15 11.18 1.80
CA CYS A 12 4.14 10.92 3.25
C CYS A 12 2.72 11.00 3.83
N VAL A 13 1.90 11.95 3.43
CA VAL A 13 0.50 12.07 3.88
C VAL A 13 -0.32 10.85 3.42
N LEU A 14 -0.22 10.47 2.14
CA LEU A 14 -0.97 9.33 1.60
C LEU A 14 -0.58 8.01 2.27
N VAL A 15 0.73 7.78 2.46
CA VAL A 15 1.19 6.57 3.16
C VAL A 15 0.84 6.59 4.64
N ALA A 16 0.89 7.75 5.30
CA ALA A 16 0.48 7.87 6.70
C ALA A 16 -0.98 7.47 6.90
N ILE A 17 -1.90 8.01 6.09
CA ILE A 17 -3.32 7.66 6.15
C ILE A 17 -3.53 6.16 5.86
N ASN A 18 -2.87 5.64 4.82
CA ASN A 18 -2.97 4.24 4.45
C ASN A 18 -2.49 3.30 5.57
N GLN A 19 -1.34 3.60 6.17
CA GLN A 19 -0.73 2.75 7.19
C GLN A 19 -1.36 2.92 8.58
N LEU A 20 -1.83 4.11 8.91
CA LEU A 20 -2.60 4.36 10.12
C LEU A 20 -3.90 3.55 10.11
N GLY A 21 -4.60 3.51 8.97
CA GLY A 21 -5.80 2.69 8.82
C GLY A 21 -5.51 1.19 8.93
N PHE A 22 -4.40 0.70 8.35
CA PHE A 22 -3.97 -0.68 8.54
C PHE A 22 -3.71 -0.99 10.02
N GLY A 23 -2.96 -0.12 10.72
CA GLY A 23 -2.70 -0.26 12.16
C GLY A 23 -3.98 -0.20 13.00
N ALA A 24 -4.92 0.68 12.65
CA ALA A 24 -6.19 0.85 13.35
C ALA A 24 -7.08 -0.40 13.31
N ILE A 25 -7.00 -1.17 12.24
CA ILE A 25 -7.77 -2.41 12.08
C ILE A 25 -7.20 -3.55 12.95
N MET A 26 -5.90 -3.56 13.25
CA MET A 26 -5.23 -4.70 13.90
C MET A 26 -5.87 -5.15 15.22
N PRO A 27 -6.21 -4.26 16.19
CA PRO A 27 -6.81 -4.68 17.45
C PRO A 27 -8.19 -5.34 17.28
N SER A 28 -9.03 -4.76 16.43
CA SER A 28 -10.40 -5.23 16.20
C SER A 28 -10.49 -6.43 15.27
N LEU A 29 -9.51 -6.62 14.38
CA LEU A 29 -9.51 -7.69 13.38
C LEU A 29 -9.65 -9.07 13.99
N ALA A 30 -8.86 -9.37 15.02
CA ALA A 30 -8.87 -10.70 15.64
C ALA A 30 -10.21 -10.98 16.34
N ILE A 31 -10.78 -9.99 17.03
CA ILE A 31 -12.06 -10.10 17.73
C ILE A 31 -13.20 -10.21 16.71
N TYR A 32 -13.17 -9.39 15.66
CA TYR A 32 -14.18 -9.41 14.59
C TYR A 32 -14.14 -10.71 13.79
N ALA A 33 -12.97 -11.21 13.43
CA ALA A 33 -12.85 -12.51 12.75
C ALA A 33 -13.35 -13.64 13.64
N LYS A 34 -13.10 -13.60 14.96
CA LYS A 34 -13.58 -14.59 15.91
C LYS A 34 -15.10 -14.61 16.03
N SER A 35 -15.80 -13.49 15.79
CA SER A 35 -17.27 -13.43 15.82
C SER A 35 -17.95 -14.30 14.77
N PHE A 36 -17.21 -14.70 13.70
CA PHE A 36 -17.68 -15.67 12.70
C PHE A 36 -17.54 -17.13 13.16
N GLY A 37 -17.15 -17.39 14.42
CA GLY A 37 -17.03 -18.75 14.97
C GLY A 37 -15.82 -19.55 14.46
N VAL A 38 -14.78 -18.87 13.93
CA VAL A 38 -13.62 -19.52 13.32
C VAL A 38 -12.47 -19.76 14.30
N THR A 39 -11.57 -20.66 13.92
CA THR A 39 -10.38 -21.02 14.70
C THR A 39 -9.31 -19.92 14.69
N SER A 40 -8.34 -19.97 15.63
CA SER A 40 -7.20 -19.04 15.65
C SER A 40 -6.36 -19.09 14.36
N PHE A 41 -6.26 -20.26 13.72
CA PHE A 41 -5.62 -20.39 12.41
C PHE A 41 -6.32 -19.52 11.34
N ALA A 42 -7.65 -19.56 11.28
CA ALA A 42 -8.41 -18.74 10.35
C ALA A 42 -8.24 -17.23 10.64
N ILE A 43 -8.16 -16.83 11.91
CA ILE A 43 -7.85 -15.43 12.26
C ILE A 43 -6.48 -15.00 11.68
N GLY A 44 -5.46 -15.85 11.82
CA GLY A 44 -4.14 -15.62 11.21
C GLY A 44 -4.21 -15.53 9.68
N LEU A 45 -5.06 -16.37 9.05
CA LEU A 45 -5.28 -16.32 7.59
C LEU A 45 -5.86 -14.97 7.14
N ALA A 46 -6.75 -14.34 7.93
CA ALA A 46 -7.31 -13.03 7.61
C ALA A 46 -6.23 -11.91 7.57
N VAL A 47 -5.15 -12.05 8.34
CA VAL A 47 -3.98 -11.16 8.24
C VAL A 47 -3.12 -11.53 7.04
N ALA A 48 -2.83 -12.82 6.88
CA ALA A 48 -1.95 -13.33 5.83
C ALA A 48 -2.48 -13.03 4.42
N ILE A 49 -3.79 -13.18 4.18
CA ILE A 49 -4.41 -12.95 2.87
C ILE A 49 -4.28 -11.50 2.42
N TYR A 50 -4.35 -10.55 3.35
CA TYR A 50 -4.11 -9.15 3.05
C TYR A 50 -2.66 -8.90 2.62
N GLY A 51 -1.69 -9.51 3.32
CA GLY A 51 -0.27 -9.46 2.94
C GLY A 51 0.00 -10.12 1.60
N LEU A 52 -0.62 -11.29 1.35
CA LEU A 52 -0.52 -12.01 0.09
C LEU A 52 -1.05 -11.17 -1.08
N ALA A 53 -2.20 -10.51 -0.91
CA ALA A 53 -2.76 -9.62 -1.92
C ALA A 53 -1.78 -8.47 -2.26
N ARG A 54 -1.17 -7.85 -1.24
CA ARG A 54 -0.14 -6.81 -1.44
C ARG A 54 1.06 -7.34 -2.22
N PHE A 55 1.51 -8.54 -1.90
CA PHE A 55 2.61 -9.19 -2.62
C PHE A 55 2.25 -9.47 -4.09
N CYS A 56 1.07 -10.04 -4.35
CA CYS A 56 0.61 -10.35 -5.71
C CYS A 56 0.52 -9.10 -6.61
N VAL A 57 0.12 -7.95 -6.05
CA VAL A 57 0.02 -6.71 -6.84
C VAL A 57 1.32 -5.92 -6.91
N ALA A 58 2.34 -6.25 -6.14
CA ALA A 58 3.60 -5.49 -6.12
C ALA A 58 4.27 -5.44 -7.50
N LEU A 59 4.30 -6.56 -8.23
CA LEU A 59 4.87 -6.63 -9.57
C LEU A 59 4.01 -5.93 -10.63
N PRO A 60 2.70 -6.24 -10.77
CA PRO A 60 1.86 -5.57 -11.76
C PRO A 60 1.66 -4.08 -11.46
N SER A 61 1.77 -3.62 -10.21
CA SER A 61 1.64 -2.20 -9.87
C SER A 61 2.71 -1.33 -10.52
N GLY A 62 3.95 -1.82 -10.61
CA GLY A 62 5.02 -1.11 -11.32
C GLY A 62 4.70 -0.93 -12.81
N GLN A 63 4.25 -2.00 -13.48
CA GLN A 63 3.84 -1.95 -14.89
C GLN A 63 2.63 -1.04 -15.09
N MET A 64 1.68 -1.09 -14.18
CA MET A 64 0.49 -0.24 -14.19
C MET A 64 0.85 1.24 -14.00
N ALA A 65 1.75 1.55 -13.08
CA ALA A 65 2.29 2.89 -12.88
C ALA A 65 3.06 3.40 -14.10
N ASP A 66 3.79 2.54 -14.81
CA ASP A 66 4.50 2.90 -16.04
C ASP A 66 3.55 3.15 -17.24
N ARG A 67 2.44 2.39 -17.33
CA ARG A 67 1.47 2.49 -18.44
C ARG A 67 0.44 3.57 -18.24
N LEU A 68 -0.25 3.56 -17.10
CA LEU A 68 -1.34 4.48 -16.78
C LEU A 68 -0.84 5.82 -16.19
N GLY A 69 0.35 5.81 -15.57
CA GLY A 69 0.85 6.90 -14.76
C GLY A 69 0.79 6.61 -13.26
N ARG A 70 1.58 7.36 -12.48
CA ARG A 70 1.68 7.16 -11.02
C ARG A 70 0.41 7.61 -10.31
N ARG A 71 -0.08 8.77 -10.70
CA ARG A 71 -1.28 9.40 -10.14
C ARG A 71 -2.54 8.53 -10.30
N PRO A 72 -2.92 8.04 -11.50
CA PRO A 72 -4.08 7.15 -11.66
C PRO A 72 -3.93 5.85 -10.90
N THR A 73 -2.72 5.27 -10.86
CA THR A 73 -2.48 4.00 -10.17
C THR A 73 -2.70 4.12 -8.66
N ILE A 74 -2.25 5.21 -8.02
CA ILE A 74 -2.51 5.47 -6.60
C ILE A 74 -4.01 5.69 -6.37
N ALA A 75 -4.68 6.45 -7.24
CA ALA A 75 -6.12 6.70 -7.11
C ALA A 75 -6.95 5.42 -7.20
N ILE A 76 -6.65 4.55 -8.18
CA ILE A 76 -7.26 3.22 -8.31
C ILE A 76 -6.97 2.37 -7.06
N GLY A 77 -5.75 2.40 -6.55
CA GLY A 77 -5.39 1.73 -5.30
C GLY A 77 -6.24 2.19 -4.12
N GLY A 78 -6.47 3.51 -4.00
CA GLY A 78 -7.34 4.09 -2.98
C GLY A 78 -8.79 3.63 -3.10
N LEU A 79 -9.33 3.61 -4.31
CA LEU A 79 -10.69 3.12 -4.57
C LEU A 79 -10.84 1.64 -4.21
N ILE A 80 -9.93 0.78 -4.69
CA ILE A 80 -9.97 -0.67 -4.41
C ILE A 80 -9.82 -0.93 -2.91
N SER A 81 -8.86 -0.26 -2.24
CA SER A 81 -8.66 -0.40 -0.80
C SER A 81 -9.87 0.07 -0.01
N GLY A 82 -10.46 1.19 -0.41
CA GLY A 82 -11.65 1.75 0.23
C GLY A 82 -12.85 0.82 0.12
N ILE A 83 -13.17 0.36 -1.09
CA ILE A 83 -14.27 -0.59 -1.34
C ILE A 83 -14.03 -1.89 -0.55
N GLY A 84 -12.81 -2.44 -0.59
CA GLY A 84 -12.47 -3.66 0.14
C GLY A 84 -12.65 -3.53 1.65
N ASN A 85 -12.25 -2.39 2.25
CA ASN A 85 -12.43 -2.19 3.70
C ASN A 85 -13.90 -1.93 4.08
N LEU A 86 -14.66 -1.19 3.26
CA LEU A 86 -16.11 -1.04 3.48
C LEU A 86 -16.82 -2.38 3.36
N TRP A 87 -16.40 -3.21 2.41
CA TRP A 87 -16.94 -4.57 2.30
C TRP A 87 -16.58 -5.42 3.52
N CYS A 88 -15.35 -5.32 4.07
CA CYS A 88 -15.01 -5.98 5.33
C CYS A 88 -15.97 -5.59 6.47
N ALA A 89 -16.37 -4.32 6.54
CA ALA A 89 -17.25 -3.81 7.59
C ALA A 89 -18.67 -4.39 7.55
N VAL A 90 -19.16 -4.80 6.38
CA VAL A 90 -20.50 -5.35 6.17
C VAL A 90 -20.53 -6.85 5.89
N ALA A 91 -19.36 -7.52 5.95
CA ALA A 91 -19.26 -8.95 5.69
C ALA A 91 -20.11 -9.76 6.69
N THR A 92 -20.91 -10.69 6.15
CA THR A 92 -21.83 -11.53 6.93
C THR A 92 -21.28 -12.93 7.19
N SER A 93 -20.21 -13.30 6.50
CA SER A 93 -19.55 -14.60 6.63
C SER A 93 -18.04 -14.49 6.58
N TYR A 94 -17.35 -15.46 7.16
CA TYR A 94 -15.88 -15.49 7.14
C TYR A 94 -15.29 -15.58 5.72
N PRO A 95 -15.79 -16.40 4.77
CA PRO A 95 -15.29 -16.42 3.39
C PRO A 95 -15.44 -15.06 2.69
N GLU A 96 -16.56 -14.38 2.92
CA GLU A 96 -16.79 -13.03 2.40
C GLU A 96 -15.79 -12.03 2.99
N PHE A 97 -15.56 -12.09 4.30
CA PHE A 97 -14.55 -11.27 4.98
C PHE A 97 -13.15 -11.49 4.42
N ILE A 98 -12.75 -12.74 4.15
CA ILE A 98 -11.44 -13.07 3.52
C ILE A 98 -11.35 -12.49 2.11
N ALA A 99 -12.40 -12.61 1.30
CA ALA A 99 -12.42 -12.01 -0.05
C ALA A 99 -12.27 -10.48 0.02
N ALA A 100 -13.00 -9.83 0.91
CA ALA A 100 -12.91 -8.39 1.14
C ALA A 100 -11.51 -7.97 1.62
N ARG A 101 -10.88 -8.75 2.51
CA ARG A 101 -9.49 -8.54 2.97
C ARG A 101 -8.48 -8.63 1.82
N PHE A 102 -8.67 -9.59 0.90
CA PHE A 102 -7.82 -9.70 -0.29
C PHE A 102 -7.95 -8.45 -1.17
N VAL A 103 -9.17 -8.00 -1.46
CA VAL A 103 -9.42 -6.79 -2.25
C VAL A 103 -8.81 -5.55 -1.58
N ALA A 104 -9.05 -5.37 -0.27
CA ALA A 104 -8.47 -4.27 0.49
C ALA A 104 -6.93 -4.26 0.44
N GLY A 105 -6.32 -5.44 0.60
CA GLY A 105 -4.87 -5.61 0.53
C GLY A 105 -4.30 -5.28 -0.84
N ALA A 106 -4.98 -5.71 -1.91
CA ALA A 106 -4.57 -5.39 -3.28
C ALA A 106 -4.53 -3.88 -3.52
N GLY A 107 -5.59 -3.15 -3.12
CA GLY A 107 -5.63 -1.69 -3.23
C GLY A 107 -4.52 -1.00 -2.42
N ALA A 108 -4.32 -1.41 -1.17
CA ALA A 108 -3.25 -0.87 -0.33
C ALA A 108 -1.84 -1.15 -0.89
N GLY A 109 -1.66 -2.32 -1.51
CA GLY A 109 -0.42 -2.68 -2.23
C GLY A 109 -0.13 -1.73 -3.37
N LEU A 110 -1.13 -1.39 -4.20
CA LEU A 110 -1.00 -0.42 -5.29
C LEU A 110 -0.52 0.94 -4.78
N ILE A 111 -1.11 1.46 -3.69
CA ILE A 111 -0.72 2.75 -3.10
C ILE A 111 0.75 2.74 -2.67
N VAL A 112 1.14 1.74 -1.87
CA VAL A 112 2.48 1.68 -1.27
C VAL A 112 3.56 1.48 -2.34
N THR A 113 3.35 0.53 -3.25
CA THR A 113 4.35 0.23 -4.29
C THR A 113 4.50 1.38 -5.27
N THR A 114 3.38 1.98 -5.72
CA THR A 114 3.45 3.14 -6.61
C THR A 114 4.06 4.35 -5.91
N GLY A 115 3.79 4.54 -4.60
CA GLY A 115 4.45 5.58 -3.81
C GLY A 115 5.97 5.45 -3.82
N GLN A 116 6.51 4.23 -3.70
CA GLN A 116 7.95 3.98 -3.81
C GLN A 116 8.50 4.30 -5.21
N VAL A 117 7.75 4.02 -6.27
CA VAL A 117 8.11 4.41 -7.65
C VAL A 117 8.18 5.94 -7.78
N VAL A 118 7.18 6.66 -7.25
CA VAL A 118 7.18 8.14 -7.23
C VAL A 118 8.42 8.68 -6.52
N LEU A 119 8.79 8.09 -5.35
CA LEU A 119 10.00 8.52 -4.64
C LEU A 119 11.27 8.27 -5.47
N ALA A 120 11.33 7.18 -6.22
CA ALA A 120 12.45 6.93 -7.13
C ALA A 120 12.51 7.94 -8.27
N ASP A 121 11.35 8.39 -8.78
CA ASP A 121 11.28 9.38 -9.86
C ASP A 121 11.77 10.77 -9.44
N ILE A 122 11.52 11.19 -8.20
CA ILE A 122 11.85 12.54 -7.69
C ILE A 122 13.20 12.63 -6.97
N THR A 123 13.93 11.52 -6.80
CA THR A 123 15.20 11.51 -6.05
C THR A 123 16.41 11.27 -6.94
N THR A 124 17.54 11.89 -6.60
CA THR A 124 18.86 11.58 -7.16
C THR A 124 19.57 10.52 -6.28
N PRO A 125 20.65 9.88 -6.74
CA PRO A 125 21.42 8.94 -5.92
C PRO A 125 21.82 9.49 -4.56
N GLU A 126 22.17 10.80 -4.50
CA GLU A 126 22.63 11.48 -3.28
C GLU A 126 21.50 11.74 -2.27
N THR A 127 20.28 11.99 -2.75
CA THR A 127 19.12 12.35 -1.91
C THR A 127 18.22 11.17 -1.60
N ARG A 128 18.35 10.06 -2.35
CA ARG A 128 17.45 8.89 -2.28
C ARG A 128 17.38 8.27 -0.89
N GLY A 129 18.53 8.04 -0.26
CA GLY A 129 18.58 7.42 1.08
C GLY A 129 17.77 8.23 2.10
N ARG A 130 18.01 9.56 2.16
CA ARG A 130 17.29 10.44 3.09
C ARG A 130 15.79 10.46 2.82
N THR A 131 15.39 10.53 1.56
CA THR A 131 13.97 10.59 1.17
C THR A 131 13.23 9.30 1.52
N ILE A 132 13.85 8.14 1.23
CA ILE A 132 13.30 6.83 1.58
C ILE A 132 13.21 6.68 3.11
N SER A 133 14.22 7.11 3.86
CA SER A 133 14.20 7.03 5.33
C SER A 133 13.08 7.86 5.95
N ILE A 134 12.81 9.07 5.43
CA ILE A 134 11.69 9.89 5.88
C ILE A 134 10.36 9.17 5.61
N TYR A 135 10.17 8.68 4.38
CA TYR A 135 8.95 7.97 4.00
C TYR A 135 8.73 6.70 4.85
N GLN A 136 9.77 5.89 5.07
CA GLN A 136 9.70 4.69 5.89
C GLN A 136 9.49 5.01 7.37
N GLY A 137 10.07 6.10 7.87
CA GLY A 137 9.80 6.59 9.23
C GLY A 137 8.33 6.93 9.42
N VAL A 138 7.73 7.68 8.49
CA VAL A 138 6.28 7.98 8.48
C VAL A 138 5.45 6.71 8.38
N PHE A 139 5.82 5.78 7.51
CA PHE A 139 5.16 4.49 7.33
C PHE A 139 5.10 3.71 8.66
N ILE A 140 6.26 3.50 9.30
CA ILE A 140 6.35 2.71 10.54
C ILE A 140 5.63 3.42 11.69
N PHE A 141 5.81 4.73 11.81
CA PHE A 141 5.14 5.55 12.83
C PHE A 141 3.61 5.44 12.70
N ALA A 142 3.09 5.55 11.48
CA ALA A 142 1.65 5.47 11.23
C ALA A 142 1.07 4.07 11.56
N VAL A 143 1.78 2.99 11.24
CA VAL A 143 1.40 1.63 11.65
C VAL A 143 1.39 1.51 13.17
N GLY A 144 2.44 2.03 13.84
CA GLY A 144 2.60 1.91 15.29
C GLY A 144 1.56 2.69 16.09
N ILE A 145 1.17 3.90 15.65
CA ILE A 145 0.18 4.71 16.34
C ILE A 145 -1.27 4.30 16.00
N GLY A 146 -1.46 3.60 14.87
CA GLY A 146 -2.79 3.20 14.37
C GLY A 146 -3.66 2.45 15.36
N PRO A 147 -3.14 1.48 16.15
CA PRO A 147 -3.93 0.73 17.12
C PRO A 147 -4.66 1.61 18.15
N PHE A 148 -4.10 2.77 18.50
CA PHE A 148 -4.73 3.68 19.47
C PHE A 148 -6.08 4.25 18.96
N PRO A 149 -6.16 4.99 17.83
CA PRO A 149 -7.45 5.43 17.31
C PRO A 149 -8.34 4.27 16.88
N GLY A 150 -7.77 3.16 16.42
CA GLY A 150 -8.53 1.96 16.05
C GLY A 150 -9.24 1.32 17.24
N GLY A 151 -8.56 1.23 18.38
CA GLY A 151 -9.15 0.75 19.63
C GLY A 151 -10.30 1.63 20.11
N LEU A 152 -10.10 2.96 20.10
CA LEU A 152 -11.16 3.91 20.46
C LEU A 152 -12.39 3.80 19.55
N LEU A 153 -12.18 3.68 18.24
CA LEU A 153 -13.28 3.47 17.30
C LEU A 153 -14.02 2.16 17.56
N ALA A 154 -13.30 1.09 17.82
CA ALA A 154 -13.91 -0.22 18.10
C ALA A 154 -14.71 -0.22 19.42
N GLU A 155 -14.21 0.46 20.44
CA GLU A 155 -14.85 0.57 21.75
C GLU A 155 -16.16 1.37 21.69
N HIS A 156 -16.17 2.50 21.00
CA HIS A 156 -17.32 3.43 21.00
C HIS A 156 -18.34 3.12 19.90
N PHE A 157 -17.91 2.59 18.77
CA PHE A 157 -18.75 2.41 17.57
C PHE A 157 -18.81 0.95 17.08
N GLY A 158 -18.15 0.02 17.79
CA GLY A 158 -18.16 -1.40 17.46
C GLY A 158 -17.01 -1.84 16.55
N LEU A 159 -16.83 -3.17 16.47
CA LEU A 159 -15.66 -3.82 15.84
C LEU A 159 -15.51 -3.55 14.34
N THR A 160 -16.59 -3.14 13.66
CA THR A 160 -16.58 -2.81 12.23
C THR A 160 -16.17 -1.37 11.95
N ALA A 161 -16.23 -0.49 12.97
CA ALA A 161 -15.96 0.93 12.83
C ALA A 161 -14.54 1.25 12.29
N PRO A 162 -13.46 0.58 12.72
CA PRO A 162 -12.13 0.80 12.15
C PRO A 162 -12.06 0.47 10.66
N PHE A 163 -12.77 -0.57 10.19
CA PHE A 163 -12.85 -0.92 8.77
C PHE A 163 -13.58 0.15 7.97
N THR A 164 -14.70 0.63 8.49
CA THR A 164 -15.49 1.71 7.87
C THR A 164 -14.68 3.00 7.78
N ALA A 165 -14.07 3.42 8.90
CA ALA A 165 -13.26 4.63 8.96
C ALA A 165 -12.08 4.57 7.99
N TYR A 166 -11.38 3.44 7.96
CA TYR A 166 -10.28 3.26 7.01
C TYR A 166 -10.77 3.15 5.57
N GLY A 167 -11.91 2.49 5.32
CA GLY A 167 -12.52 2.44 4.00
C GLY A 167 -12.78 3.84 3.44
N ILE A 168 -13.40 4.71 4.23
CA ILE A 168 -13.65 6.12 3.87
C ILE A 168 -12.32 6.87 3.67
N ALA A 169 -11.36 6.71 4.58
CA ALA A 169 -10.06 7.36 4.47
C ALA A 169 -9.30 6.92 3.21
N ALA A 170 -9.37 5.64 2.82
CA ALA A 170 -8.76 5.14 1.59
C ALA A 170 -9.41 5.70 0.32
N LEU A 171 -10.74 5.88 0.31
CA LEU A 171 -11.44 6.57 -0.78
C LEU A 171 -10.97 8.03 -0.89
N LEU A 172 -10.85 8.73 0.24
CA LEU A 172 -10.33 10.09 0.27
C LEU A 172 -8.87 10.14 -0.22
N VAL A 173 -8.03 9.18 0.16
CA VAL A 173 -6.65 9.04 -0.37
C VAL A 173 -6.68 8.93 -1.89
N GLY A 174 -7.55 8.10 -2.46
CA GLY A 174 -7.73 7.98 -3.91
C GLY A 174 -8.11 9.30 -4.56
N GLY A 175 -9.10 10.01 -3.98
CA GLY A 175 -9.53 11.33 -4.44
C GLY A 175 -8.42 12.38 -4.34
N VAL A 176 -7.77 12.49 -3.18
CA VAL A 176 -6.65 13.43 -2.98
C VAL A 176 -5.49 13.12 -3.92
N ALA A 177 -5.16 11.84 -4.12
CA ALA A 177 -4.12 11.46 -5.08
C ALA A 177 -4.46 11.93 -6.49
N TRP A 178 -5.73 11.85 -6.88
CA TRP A 178 -6.17 12.32 -8.19
C TRP A 178 -6.04 13.82 -8.39
N PHE A 179 -6.31 14.63 -7.38
CA PHE A 179 -6.32 16.10 -7.51
C PHE A 179 -5.01 16.77 -7.07
N ALA A 180 -4.34 16.25 -6.04
CA ALA A 180 -3.20 16.90 -5.40
C ALA A 180 -1.83 16.36 -5.82
N VAL A 181 -1.75 15.09 -6.28
CA VAL A 181 -0.47 14.50 -6.70
C VAL A 181 -0.21 14.88 -8.14
N SER A 182 0.94 15.52 -8.39
CA SER A 182 1.42 15.79 -9.74
C SER A 182 1.86 14.48 -10.40
N GLU A 183 1.56 14.32 -11.71
CA GLU A 183 2.07 13.18 -12.46
C GLU A 183 3.60 13.25 -12.55
N THR A 184 4.28 12.17 -12.14
CA THR A 184 5.76 12.13 -12.11
C THR A 184 6.37 11.23 -13.19
N ARG A 185 5.53 10.62 -14.04
CA ARG A 185 5.97 9.72 -15.10
C ARG A 185 7.06 10.34 -15.99
N ASP A 186 6.88 11.59 -16.37
CA ASP A 186 7.81 12.30 -17.26
C ASP A 186 9.11 12.72 -16.55
N LEU A 187 9.10 12.85 -15.23
CA LEU A 187 10.30 13.14 -14.43
C LEU A 187 11.25 11.94 -14.40
N GLY A 188 10.70 10.73 -14.26
CA GLY A 188 11.45 9.49 -14.31
C GLY A 188 12.01 9.18 -15.71
N ALA A 189 11.27 9.51 -16.77
CA ALA A 189 11.68 9.29 -18.16
C ALA A 189 12.85 10.18 -18.62
N LYS A 190 13.05 11.33 -17.98
CA LYS A 190 14.16 12.26 -18.30
C LYS A 190 15.53 11.79 -17.77
N ARG A 191 15.60 10.75 -16.98
CA ARG A 191 16.88 10.13 -16.63
C ARG A 191 17.38 9.35 -17.85
N PRO A 192 18.67 9.54 -18.28
CA PRO A 192 19.24 8.71 -19.32
C PRO A 192 19.11 7.26 -18.86
N ALA A 193 18.24 6.52 -19.52
CA ALA A 193 18.27 5.08 -19.45
C ALA A 193 19.64 4.70 -20.02
N GLY A 194 20.56 4.26 -19.17
CA GLY A 194 21.76 3.60 -19.65
C GLY A 194 21.29 2.54 -20.65
N GLY A 195 21.65 2.72 -21.91
CA GLY A 195 21.09 2.16 -23.13
C GLY A 195 20.97 0.64 -23.18
N ALA A 196 19.96 0.11 -22.51
CA ALA A 196 19.44 -1.23 -22.78
C ALA A 196 17.95 -1.18 -22.49
N GLY A 197 17.12 -1.57 -23.46
CA GLY A 197 15.67 -1.72 -23.27
C GLY A 197 15.40 -2.49 -21.98
N LYS A 198 14.40 -2.04 -21.18
CA LYS A 198 14.08 -2.70 -19.90
C LYS A 198 13.94 -4.20 -20.14
N PRO A 199 14.79 -5.05 -19.56
CA PRO A 199 14.73 -6.49 -19.80
C PRO A 199 13.35 -7.00 -19.33
N SER A 200 12.79 -7.94 -20.09
CA SER A 200 11.56 -8.65 -19.71
C SER A 200 11.70 -9.19 -18.29
N PHE A 201 10.58 -9.30 -17.54
CA PHE A 201 10.58 -9.87 -16.19
C PHE A 201 11.29 -11.23 -16.12
N ALA A 202 11.06 -12.11 -17.12
CA ALA A 202 11.76 -13.39 -17.23
C ALA A 202 13.28 -13.21 -17.39
N ALA A 203 13.72 -12.22 -18.16
CA ALA A 203 15.14 -11.89 -18.31
C ALA A 203 15.75 -11.32 -17.03
N GLN A 204 14.99 -10.52 -16.26
CA GLN A 204 15.44 -10.01 -14.95
C GLN A 204 15.60 -11.15 -13.94
N MET A 205 14.63 -12.06 -13.86
CA MET A 205 14.71 -13.24 -13.01
C MET A 205 15.89 -14.13 -13.38
N HIS A 206 16.11 -14.35 -14.67
CA HIS A 206 17.25 -15.14 -15.17
C HIS A 206 18.61 -14.48 -14.82
N LEU A 207 18.70 -13.15 -14.89
CA LEU A 207 19.90 -12.42 -14.48
C LEU A 207 20.15 -12.51 -12.98
N MET A 208 19.10 -12.46 -12.15
CA MET A 208 19.20 -12.57 -10.68
C MET A 208 19.60 -13.99 -10.27
N THR A 209 19.03 -15.03 -10.87
CA THR A 209 19.36 -16.42 -10.58
C THR A 209 20.71 -16.86 -11.17
N GLY A 210 21.18 -16.19 -12.23
CA GLY A 210 22.49 -16.46 -12.85
C GLY A 210 23.69 -15.86 -12.09
N GLN A 211 23.47 -14.90 -11.21
CA GLN A 211 24.54 -14.31 -10.40
C GLN A 211 24.73 -15.11 -9.10
N ARG A 212 25.75 -16.00 -9.10
CA ARG A 212 26.10 -16.84 -7.93
C ARG A 212 26.30 -16.02 -6.64
N GLY A 213 26.74 -14.77 -6.72
CA GLY A 213 26.88 -13.87 -5.59
C GLY A 213 25.56 -13.47 -4.94
N PHE A 214 24.46 -13.41 -5.68
CA PHE A 214 23.13 -13.08 -5.13
C PHE A 214 22.57 -14.25 -4.29
N LEU A 215 22.82 -15.49 -4.70
CA LEU A 215 22.37 -16.69 -3.98
C LEU A 215 23.16 -16.97 -2.70
N LEU A 216 24.31 -16.31 -2.48
CA LEU A 216 25.13 -16.45 -1.28
C LEU A 216 24.82 -15.41 -0.20
N VAL A 217 24.02 -14.37 -0.53
CA VAL A 217 23.68 -13.25 0.39
C VAL A 217 22.19 -13.28 0.77
N ALA A 218 21.36 -14.05 0.08
CA ALA A 218 19.95 -14.26 0.39
C ALA A 218 19.75 -15.49 1.28
#